data_111a103dd27ce7d5ae6394722afa54aa
#
_entry.id   111a103dd27ce7d5ae6394722afa54aa
#
_cell.length_a   1.000
_cell.length_b   1.000
_cell.length_c   1.000
_cell.angle_alpha   90.00
_cell.angle_beta   90.00
_cell.angle_gamma   90.00
#
_symmetry.space_group_name_H-M   'P 1'
#
loop_
_entity.id
_entity.type
_entity.pdbx_description
1 polymer ?
#
loop_
_entity_poly.entity_id
_entity_poly.type
_entity_poly.pdbx_seq_one_letter_code
_entity_poly.pdbx_strand_id
1 'polypeptide(L)'
;AGPLEALNGALAQLAGSRSTPSGTLKVGLAPAFGRDYILPLLGGFLARYPLIRPDWRFENRPVDLIGEGYDAAIGGGFELPPGAIARELAPAHRVLLAAPAYLATHPAPQHPAELPGHTGILIRSLQTGRFPAWTLRDSHGAQAPVGLPVSISVDDPEAACHAARAGLGITLASTAHALPFLEAGTLLRVLPDWHVDAGRIAIYFPAQRLLAPKTRAFVDYVVEQCRAQRLAERLSAV
;
A
#
# COMPACT_ATOMS: atom_id res chain seq x y z
N ALA A 1 -17.98 -20.63 -6.57
CA ALA A 1 -17.94 -20.70 -8.04
C ALA A 1 -18.45 -22.08 -8.44
N GLY A 2 -19.53 -22.11 -9.22
CA GLY A 2 -20.13 -23.39 -9.65
C GLY A 2 -19.38 -23.97 -10.86
N PRO A 3 -19.56 -25.28 -11.14
CA PRO A 3 -18.93 -25.95 -12.29
C PRO A 3 -19.22 -25.26 -13.65
N LEU A 4 -20.37 -24.59 -13.75
CA LEU A 4 -20.77 -23.81 -14.95
C LEU A 4 -19.91 -22.55 -15.17
N GLU A 5 -19.48 -21.87 -14.10
CA GLU A 5 -18.57 -20.72 -14.19
C GLU A 5 -17.16 -21.15 -14.60
N ALA A 6 -16.70 -22.29 -14.11
CA ALA A 6 -15.43 -22.89 -14.51
C ALA A 6 -15.45 -23.30 -16.01
N LEU A 7 -16.56 -23.89 -16.46
CA LEU A 7 -16.74 -24.29 -17.88
C LEU A 7 -16.81 -23.08 -18.82
N ASN A 8 -17.54 -22.04 -18.43
CA ASN A 8 -17.63 -20.79 -19.20
C ASN A 8 -16.28 -20.07 -19.24
N GLY A 9 -15.50 -20.12 -18.14
CA GLY A 9 -14.13 -19.62 -18.11
C GLY A 9 -13.20 -20.38 -19.07
N ALA A 10 -13.32 -21.71 -19.13
CA ALA A 10 -12.55 -22.55 -20.02
C ALA A 10 -12.92 -22.35 -21.51
N LEU A 11 -14.21 -22.19 -21.82
CA LEU A 11 -14.68 -21.88 -23.17
C LEU A 11 -14.27 -20.48 -23.63
N ALA A 12 -14.29 -19.48 -22.74
CA ALA A 12 -13.77 -18.14 -23.02
C ALA A 12 -12.24 -18.14 -23.26
N GLN A 13 -11.50 -19.05 -22.61
CA GLN A 13 -10.07 -19.25 -22.84
C GLN A 13 -9.78 -19.86 -24.23
N LEU A 14 -10.65 -20.73 -24.73
CA LEU A 14 -10.53 -21.34 -26.06
C LEU A 14 -10.90 -20.37 -27.20
N ALA A 15 -11.74 -19.39 -26.94
CA ALA A 15 -12.18 -18.38 -27.93
C ALA A 15 -11.12 -17.31 -28.25
N GLY A 16 -9.90 -17.41 -27.75
CA GLY A 16 -8.71 -16.59 -28.06
C GLY A 16 -8.94 -15.09 -27.94
N SER A 17 -8.13 -14.41 -27.16
CA SER A 17 -7.74 -12.99 -27.02
C SER A 17 -8.71 -11.84 -27.48
N ARG A 18 -9.96 -12.10 -27.85
CA ARG A 18 -10.96 -11.13 -28.28
C ARG A 18 -12.25 -11.12 -27.44
N SER A 19 -12.34 -11.89 -26.34
CA SER A 19 -13.53 -11.85 -25.50
C SER A 19 -13.57 -10.53 -24.71
N THR A 20 -14.71 -9.85 -24.76
CA THR A 20 -14.99 -8.64 -23.97
C THR A 20 -14.79 -8.96 -22.49
N PRO A 21 -13.97 -8.16 -21.75
CA PRO A 21 -13.74 -8.37 -20.32
C PRO A 21 -15.06 -8.36 -19.55
N SER A 22 -15.37 -9.45 -18.83
CA SER A 22 -16.66 -9.63 -18.13
C SER A 22 -16.54 -10.56 -16.93
N GLY A 23 -17.54 -10.53 -16.06
CA GLY A 23 -17.65 -11.39 -14.88
C GLY A 23 -17.17 -10.74 -13.58
N THR A 24 -17.18 -11.51 -12.49
CA THR A 24 -16.75 -11.01 -11.17
C THR A 24 -15.22 -10.90 -11.12
N LEU A 25 -14.73 -9.72 -10.74
CA LEU A 25 -13.32 -9.41 -10.56
C LEU A 25 -13.04 -9.28 -9.06
N LYS A 26 -12.43 -10.33 -8.47
CA LYS A 26 -12.10 -10.37 -7.05
C LYS A 26 -10.69 -9.85 -6.81
N VAL A 27 -10.57 -8.74 -6.06
CA VAL A 27 -9.28 -8.06 -5.82
C VAL A 27 -9.05 -7.84 -4.33
N GLY A 28 -7.85 -8.24 -3.85
CA GLY A 28 -7.36 -7.88 -2.52
C GLY A 28 -6.65 -6.54 -2.54
N LEU A 29 -6.92 -5.67 -1.58
CA LEU A 29 -6.39 -4.31 -1.53
C LEU A 29 -5.85 -4.00 -0.13
N ALA A 30 -4.63 -3.48 -0.03
CA ALA A 30 -4.18 -2.83 1.19
C ALA A 30 -5.12 -1.65 1.51
N PRO A 31 -5.71 -1.54 2.73
CA PRO A 31 -6.85 -0.67 2.98
C PRO A 31 -6.66 0.78 2.58
N ALA A 32 -5.63 1.46 3.09
CA ALA A 32 -5.41 2.87 2.75
C ALA A 32 -5.12 3.07 1.26
N PHE A 33 -4.19 2.27 0.70
CA PHE A 33 -3.85 2.39 -0.72
C PHE A 33 -5.06 2.10 -1.62
N GLY A 34 -5.83 1.07 -1.28
CA GLY A 34 -7.05 0.70 -2.02
C GLY A 34 -8.11 1.80 -1.97
N ARG A 35 -8.36 2.37 -0.79
CA ARG A 35 -9.36 3.42 -0.59
C ARG A 35 -8.97 4.74 -1.26
N ASP A 36 -7.73 5.17 -1.07
CA ASP A 36 -7.33 6.54 -1.40
C ASP A 36 -6.80 6.67 -2.84
N TYR A 37 -6.27 5.57 -3.42
CA TYR A 37 -5.65 5.60 -4.76
C TYR A 37 -6.32 4.70 -5.80
N ILE A 38 -6.98 3.61 -5.40
CA ILE A 38 -7.57 2.66 -6.36
C ILE A 38 -9.08 2.81 -6.47
N LEU A 39 -9.79 2.97 -5.37
CA LEU A 39 -11.25 3.16 -5.37
C LEU A 39 -11.71 4.36 -6.21
N PRO A 40 -11.01 5.52 -6.19
CA PRO A 40 -11.34 6.65 -7.07
C PRO A 40 -11.26 6.35 -8.57
N LEU A 41 -10.49 5.33 -8.98
CA LEU A 41 -10.36 4.91 -10.38
C LEU A 41 -11.52 4.04 -10.85
N LEU A 42 -12.33 3.51 -9.92
CA LEU A 42 -13.36 2.51 -10.21
C LEU A 42 -14.41 3.03 -11.19
N GLY A 43 -14.84 4.28 -11.06
CA GLY A 43 -15.85 4.87 -11.95
C GLY A 43 -15.42 4.85 -13.42
N GLY A 44 -14.19 5.29 -13.71
CA GLY A 44 -13.61 5.26 -15.06
C GLY A 44 -13.37 3.83 -15.57
N PHE A 45 -12.96 2.92 -14.68
CA PHE A 45 -12.80 1.51 -15.02
C PHE A 45 -14.11 0.87 -15.45
N LEU A 46 -15.18 1.06 -14.69
CA LEU A 46 -16.50 0.49 -15.01
C LEU A 46 -17.14 1.12 -16.23
N ALA A 47 -16.92 2.41 -16.49
CA ALA A 47 -17.35 3.04 -17.73
C ALA A 47 -16.69 2.40 -18.96
N ARG A 48 -15.40 1.99 -18.84
CA ARG A 48 -14.65 1.32 -19.92
C ARG A 48 -14.99 -0.17 -20.05
N TYR A 49 -15.34 -0.83 -18.93
CA TYR A 49 -15.59 -2.28 -18.84
C TYR A 49 -16.90 -2.59 -18.08
N PRO A 50 -18.07 -2.25 -18.64
CA PRO A 50 -19.35 -2.29 -17.93
C PRO A 50 -19.85 -3.70 -17.57
N LEU A 51 -19.25 -4.75 -18.15
CA LEU A 51 -19.63 -6.15 -17.88
C LEU A 51 -18.81 -6.76 -16.73
N ILE A 52 -17.86 -6.00 -16.13
CA ILE A 52 -17.10 -6.42 -14.96
C ILE A 52 -17.87 -6.05 -13.69
N ARG A 53 -17.93 -6.98 -12.74
CA ARG A 53 -18.49 -6.77 -11.40
C ARG A 53 -17.36 -6.85 -10.38
N PRO A 54 -16.92 -5.73 -9.77
CA PRO A 54 -15.89 -5.74 -8.75
C PRO A 54 -16.35 -6.44 -7.46
N ASP A 55 -15.50 -7.30 -6.91
CA ASP A 55 -15.57 -7.83 -5.55
C ASP A 55 -14.25 -7.52 -4.85
N TRP A 56 -14.19 -6.40 -4.16
CA TRP A 56 -12.97 -5.88 -3.56
C TRP A 56 -12.94 -6.14 -2.06
N ARG A 57 -11.79 -6.66 -1.59
CA ARG A 57 -11.52 -6.97 -0.19
C ARG A 57 -10.39 -6.10 0.31
N PHE A 58 -10.61 -5.39 1.42
CA PHE A 58 -9.60 -4.52 2.04
C PHE A 58 -8.99 -5.26 3.23
N GLU A 59 -7.72 -5.63 3.12
CA GLU A 59 -7.04 -6.48 4.09
C GLU A 59 -5.60 -6.01 4.35
N ASN A 60 -5.23 -5.92 5.64
CA ASN A 60 -3.88 -5.55 6.10
C ASN A 60 -2.92 -6.76 6.15
N ARG A 61 -3.07 -7.71 5.24
CA ARG A 61 -2.21 -8.90 5.13
C ARG A 61 -1.93 -9.23 3.67
N PRO A 62 -0.83 -9.91 3.37
CA PRO A 62 -0.67 -10.58 2.08
C PRO A 62 -1.81 -11.56 1.86
N VAL A 63 -2.39 -11.57 0.67
CA VAL A 63 -3.47 -12.51 0.32
C VAL A 63 -2.90 -13.73 -0.39
N ASP A 64 -3.48 -14.91 -0.12
CA ASP A 64 -3.23 -16.10 -0.91
C ASP A 64 -4.07 -16.04 -2.19
N LEU A 65 -3.44 -15.61 -3.29
CA LEU A 65 -4.12 -15.43 -4.57
C LEU A 65 -4.85 -16.67 -5.05
N ILE A 66 -4.24 -17.84 -4.90
CA ILE A 66 -4.76 -19.10 -5.42
C ILE A 66 -5.74 -19.72 -4.43
N GLY A 67 -5.33 -19.91 -3.18
CA GLY A 67 -6.15 -20.55 -2.16
C GLY A 67 -7.43 -19.78 -1.83
N GLU A 68 -7.38 -18.45 -1.89
CA GLU A 68 -8.54 -17.58 -1.65
C GLU A 68 -9.26 -17.16 -2.93
N GLY A 69 -8.76 -17.54 -4.12
CA GLY A 69 -9.39 -17.29 -5.41
C GLY A 69 -9.43 -15.81 -5.82
N TYR A 70 -8.38 -15.05 -5.54
CA TYR A 70 -8.24 -13.68 -6.02
C TYR A 70 -7.75 -13.64 -7.47
N ASP A 71 -8.34 -12.76 -8.27
CA ASP A 71 -7.88 -12.46 -9.63
C ASP A 71 -6.60 -11.62 -9.62
N ALA A 72 -6.49 -10.69 -8.66
CA ALA A 72 -5.31 -9.86 -8.42
C ALA A 72 -5.32 -9.33 -6.98
N ALA A 73 -4.18 -8.79 -6.54
CA ALA A 73 -4.11 -8.03 -5.30
C ALA A 73 -3.16 -6.84 -5.44
N ILE A 74 -3.34 -5.82 -4.59
CA ILE A 74 -2.50 -4.63 -4.53
C ILE A 74 -2.02 -4.44 -3.09
N GLY A 75 -0.71 -4.36 -2.93
CA GLY A 75 -0.06 -4.14 -1.64
C GLY A 75 1.45 -4.04 -1.80
N GLY A 76 2.16 -3.89 -0.69
CA GLY A 76 3.60 -3.78 -0.72
C GLY A 76 4.23 -3.74 0.67
N GLY A 77 5.57 -3.70 0.70
CA GLY A 77 6.32 -3.75 1.95
C GLY A 77 6.43 -5.17 2.54
N PHE A 78 6.25 -6.19 1.70
CA PHE A 78 6.39 -7.61 2.04
C PHE A 78 6.87 -8.41 0.83
N GLU A 79 7.36 -9.62 1.06
CA GLU A 79 7.68 -10.55 -0.03
C GLU A 79 6.41 -11.04 -0.73
N LEU A 80 6.45 -11.04 -2.07
CA LEU A 80 5.32 -11.51 -2.87
C LEU A 80 5.18 -13.04 -2.78
N PRO A 81 3.94 -13.57 -2.84
CA PRO A 81 3.71 -15.00 -2.83
C PRO A 81 4.45 -15.70 -3.98
N PRO A 82 4.99 -16.92 -3.77
CA PRO A 82 5.56 -17.70 -4.84
C PRO A 82 4.59 -17.88 -6.02
N GLY A 83 5.08 -17.78 -7.25
CA GLY A 83 4.25 -17.91 -8.44
C GLY A 83 3.36 -16.70 -8.75
N ALA A 84 3.55 -15.57 -8.10
CA ALA A 84 2.91 -14.31 -8.48
C ALA A 84 3.76 -13.55 -9.51
N ILE A 85 3.08 -12.90 -10.46
CA ILE A 85 3.65 -11.86 -11.32
C ILE A 85 3.25 -10.51 -10.74
N ALA A 86 4.20 -9.57 -10.66
CA ALA A 86 3.94 -8.24 -10.16
C ALA A 86 4.19 -7.16 -11.20
N ARG A 87 3.39 -6.08 -11.12
CA ARG A 87 3.63 -4.81 -11.79
C ARG A 87 3.77 -3.74 -10.73
N GLU A 88 4.90 -3.08 -10.71
CA GLU A 88 5.18 -2.00 -9.77
C GLU A 88 4.29 -0.78 -10.04
N LEU A 89 3.76 -0.20 -8.94
CA LEU A 89 2.92 1.00 -8.98
C LEU A 89 3.60 2.20 -8.35
N ALA A 90 4.30 1.99 -7.21
CA ALA A 90 4.98 3.04 -6.46
C ALA A 90 6.03 2.46 -5.50
N PRO A 91 6.98 3.27 -4.98
CA PRO A 91 7.82 2.86 -3.87
C PRO A 91 7.00 2.67 -2.58
N ALA A 92 7.42 1.73 -1.74
CA ALA A 92 6.85 1.50 -0.41
C ALA A 92 7.73 2.20 0.66
N HIS A 93 7.99 3.49 0.49
CA HIS A 93 8.76 4.26 1.46
C HIS A 93 7.95 4.50 2.74
N ARG A 94 8.68 4.65 3.88
CA ARG A 94 8.09 5.08 5.16
C ARG A 94 8.81 6.32 5.65
N VAL A 95 8.06 7.21 6.27
CA VAL A 95 8.54 8.50 6.79
C VAL A 95 8.07 8.70 8.22
N LEU A 96 8.87 9.44 8.99
CA LEU A 96 8.52 9.84 10.34
C LEU A 96 7.59 11.06 10.28
N LEU A 97 6.54 11.05 11.10
CA LEU A 97 5.47 12.04 11.09
C LEU A 97 5.14 12.49 12.51
N ALA A 98 4.91 13.78 12.66
CA ALA A 98 4.35 14.36 13.89
C ALA A 98 3.42 15.53 13.56
N ALA A 99 2.49 15.85 14.46
CA ALA A 99 1.65 17.04 14.34
C ALA A 99 2.42 18.32 14.66
N PRO A 100 2.09 19.48 14.04
CA PRO A 100 2.63 20.78 14.43
C PRO A 100 2.47 21.05 15.93
N ALA A 101 1.34 20.66 16.52
CA ALA A 101 1.07 20.83 17.95
C ALA A 101 2.05 20.06 18.85
N TYR A 102 2.46 18.86 18.45
CA TYR A 102 3.48 18.10 19.17
C TYR A 102 4.85 18.78 19.07
N LEU A 103 5.23 19.21 17.87
CA LEU A 103 6.52 19.86 17.62
C LEU A 103 6.64 21.25 18.26
N ALA A 104 5.53 21.90 18.58
CA ALA A 104 5.53 23.16 19.29
C ALA A 104 6.04 23.04 20.73
N THR A 105 5.92 21.86 21.34
CA THR A 105 6.36 21.58 22.72
C THR A 105 7.54 20.62 22.80
N HIS A 106 7.86 19.93 21.71
CA HIS A 106 8.97 18.98 21.59
C HIS A 106 9.73 19.33 20.30
N PRO A 107 10.86 20.06 20.39
CA PRO A 107 11.63 20.45 19.22
C PRO A 107 11.90 19.27 18.29
N ALA A 108 11.73 19.48 16.97
CA ALA A 108 11.93 18.42 16.00
C ALA A 108 13.36 17.87 16.06
N PRO A 109 13.56 16.54 16.13
CA PRO A 109 14.89 15.94 16.08
C PRO A 109 15.60 16.31 14.77
N GLN A 110 16.86 16.62 14.86
CA GLN A 110 17.72 16.94 13.73
C GLN A 110 18.51 15.72 13.22
N HIS A 111 18.61 14.69 14.07
CA HIS A 111 19.30 13.44 13.73
C HIS A 111 18.55 12.24 14.32
N PRO A 112 18.58 11.06 13.67
CA PRO A 112 17.93 9.84 14.19
C PRO A 112 18.31 9.45 15.61
N ALA A 113 19.53 9.78 16.07
CA ALA A 113 20.00 9.53 17.43
C ALA A 113 19.18 10.26 18.51
N GLU A 114 18.40 11.28 18.15
CA GLU A 114 17.56 12.05 19.07
C GLU A 114 16.15 11.44 19.24
N LEU A 115 15.76 10.50 18.36
CA LEU A 115 14.43 9.83 18.42
C LEU A 115 14.11 9.18 19.77
N PRO A 116 15.07 8.60 20.53
CA PRO A 116 14.78 8.05 21.85
C PRO A 116 14.23 9.05 22.86
N GLY A 117 14.46 10.36 22.67
CA GLY A 117 13.93 11.43 23.52
C GLY A 117 12.47 11.81 23.24
N HIS A 118 11.84 11.21 22.24
CA HIS A 118 10.47 11.53 21.85
C HIS A 118 9.46 10.44 22.23
N THR A 119 8.18 10.80 22.24
CA THR A 119 7.08 9.85 22.39
C THR A 119 6.86 9.10 21.09
N GLY A 120 7.01 7.78 21.08
CA GLY A 120 6.84 6.93 19.90
C GLY A 120 5.44 6.29 19.84
N ILE A 121 4.79 6.39 18.68
CA ILE A 121 3.56 5.69 18.35
C ILE A 121 3.96 4.58 17.36
N LEU A 122 4.00 3.33 17.83
CA LEU A 122 4.52 2.21 17.06
C LEU A 122 3.41 1.28 16.59
N ILE A 123 3.61 0.78 15.36
CA ILE A 123 2.67 -0.14 14.72
C ILE A 123 3.15 -1.56 14.95
N ARG A 124 2.32 -2.36 15.62
CA ARG A 124 2.57 -3.79 15.88
C ARG A 124 2.17 -4.60 14.66
N SER A 125 2.99 -5.55 14.28
CA SER A 125 2.64 -6.50 13.21
C SER A 125 1.50 -7.42 13.65
N LEU A 126 0.42 -7.47 12.89
CA LEU A 126 -0.70 -8.40 13.10
C LEU A 126 -0.27 -9.88 12.95
N GLN A 127 0.75 -10.16 12.13
CA GLN A 127 1.22 -11.52 11.85
C GLN A 127 2.10 -12.06 12.97
N THR A 128 2.99 -11.21 13.51
CA THR A 128 4.03 -11.66 14.48
C THR A 128 3.77 -11.18 15.90
N GLY A 129 2.86 -10.22 16.09
CA GLY A 129 2.62 -9.56 17.37
C GLY A 129 3.78 -8.66 17.83
N ARG A 130 4.84 -8.50 17.02
CA ARG A 130 6.07 -7.77 17.35
C ARG A 130 6.12 -6.42 16.64
N PHE A 131 6.94 -5.52 17.14
CA PHE A 131 7.29 -4.29 16.45
C PHE A 131 8.41 -4.58 15.44
N PRO A 132 8.19 -4.28 14.14
CA PRO A 132 9.23 -4.46 13.14
C PRO A 132 10.40 -3.53 13.41
N ALA A 133 11.62 -4.03 13.29
CA ALA A 133 12.83 -3.21 13.31
C ALA A 133 12.99 -2.54 11.93
N TRP A 134 13.05 -1.22 11.92
CA TRP A 134 13.26 -0.44 10.70
C TRP A 134 14.59 0.30 10.72
N THR A 135 15.22 0.41 9.56
CA THR A 135 16.44 1.19 9.35
C THR A 135 16.12 2.39 8.47
N LEU A 136 16.33 3.57 9.01
CA LEU A 136 16.32 4.83 8.26
C LEU A 136 17.58 4.89 7.38
N ARG A 137 17.44 5.52 6.22
CA ARG A 137 18.56 5.87 5.34
C ARG A 137 18.37 7.29 4.80
N ASP A 138 19.47 7.96 4.53
CA ASP A 138 19.48 9.25 3.85
C ASP A 138 19.96 9.13 2.40
N SER A 139 19.97 10.25 1.68
CA SER A 139 20.46 10.32 0.30
C SER A 139 21.96 10.12 0.14
N HIS A 140 22.74 10.19 1.22
CA HIS A 140 24.19 10.01 1.24
C HIS A 140 24.61 8.58 1.61
N GLY A 141 23.63 7.71 1.90
CA GLY A 141 23.86 6.31 2.26
C GLY A 141 24.09 6.07 3.76
N ALA A 142 23.97 7.10 4.61
CA ALA A 142 23.98 6.89 6.05
C ALA A 142 22.77 6.08 6.50
N GLN A 143 22.94 5.25 7.52
CA GLN A 143 21.91 4.39 8.06
C GLN A 143 21.80 4.54 9.58
N ALA A 144 20.58 4.50 10.10
CA ALA A 144 20.31 4.56 11.52
C ALA A 144 19.05 3.74 11.86
N PRO A 145 18.98 3.11 13.04
CA PRO A 145 17.75 2.46 13.48
C PRO A 145 16.65 3.51 13.75
N VAL A 146 15.39 3.11 13.58
CA VAL A 146 14.26 3.87 14.10
C VAL A 146 14.18 3.64 15.60
N GLY A 147 14.85 4.50 16.36
CA GLY A 147 15.00 4.39 17.81
C GLY A 147 13.85 4.98 18.63
N LEU A 148 12.62 5.03 18.09
CA LEU A 148 11.45 5.50 18.83
C LEU A 148 11.09 4.54 19.97
N PRO A 149 10.89 5.03 21.21
CA PRO A 149 10.41 4.19 22.29
C PRO A 149 8.96 3.78 22.07
N VAL A 150 8.55 2.63 22.61
CA VAL A 150 7.16 2.20 22.57
C VAL A 150 6.35 2.92 23.67
N SER A 151 5.83 4.09 23.36
CA SER A 151 4.96 4.84 24.28
C SER A 151 3.47 4.55 24.04
N ILE A 152 3.10 4.43 22.76
CA ILE A 152 1.75 4.05 22.31
C ILE A 152 1.91 2.93 21.29
N SER A 153 1.10 1.90 21.38
CA SER A 153 1.09 0.81 20.41
C SER A 153 -0.28 0.64 19.78
N VAL A 154 -0.30 0.54 18.46
CA VAL A 154 -1.48 0.24 17.64
C VAL A 154 -1.13 -0.88 16.66
N ASP A 155 -2.11 -1.47 16.02
CA ASP A 155 -1.94 -2.49 14.97
C ASP A 155 -2.47 -2.04 13.60
N ASP A 156 -3.00 -0.82 13.55
CA ASP A 156 -3.49 -0.18 12.35
C ASP A 156 -2.65 1.06 11.99
N PRO A 157 -2.07 1.12 10.77
CA PRO A 157 -1.24 2.25 10.35
C PRO A 157 -1.98 3.58 10.26
N GLU A 158 -3.27 3.56 9.93
CA GLU A 158 -4.08 4.77 9.87
C GLU A 158 -4.37 5.31 11.25
N ALA A 159 -4.69 4.43 12.22
CA ALA A 159 -4.81 4.80 13.61
C ALA A 159 -3.53 5.46 14.17
N ALA A 160 -2.34 4.97 13.76
CA ALA A 160 -1.07 5.59 14.12
C ALA A 160 -0.95 7.02 13.58
N CYS A 161 -1.33 7.27 12.32
CA CYS A 161 -1.35 8.61 11.73
C CYS A 161 -2.35 9.52 12.47
N HIS A 162 -3.53 9.03 12.81
CA HIS A 162 -4.52 9.79 13.58
C HIS A 162 -4.04 10.12 15.01
N ALA A 163 -3.37 9.19 15.69
CA ALA A 163 -2.77 9.44 16.99
C ALA A 163 -1.66 10.50 16.91
N ALA A 164 -0.79 10.42 15.87
CA ALA A 164 0.21 11.45 15.64
C ALA A 164 -0.43 12.82 15.35
N ARG A 165 -1.50 12.87 14.54
CA ARG A 165 -2.26 14.09 14.25
C ARG A 165 -2.88 14.70 15.51
N ALA A 166 -3.28 13.88 16.45
CA ALA A 166 -3.77 14.32 17.76
C ALA A 166 -2.66 14.88 18.69
N GLY A 167 -1.40 14.94 18.23
CA GLY A 167 -0.28 15.47 18.98
C GLY A 167 0.30 14.50 20.01
N LEU A 168 0.03 13.19 19.90
CA LEU A 168 0.44 12.21 20.90
C LEU A 168 1.88 11.72 20.75
N GLY A 169 2.59 12.08 19.66
CA GLY A 169 3.97 11.69 19.46
C GLY A 169 4.36 11.58 17.97
N ILE A 170 5.47 10.87 17.72
CA ILE A 170 6.02 10.60 16.40
C ILE A 170 5.66 9.18 15.98
N THR A 171 5.22 8.99 14.73
CA THR A 171 4.99 7.67 14.14
C THR A 171 5.82 7.49 12.86
N LEU A 172 6.10 6.23 12.51
CA LEU A 172 6.66 5.83 11.22
C LEU A 172 5.54 5.21 10.38
N ALA A 173 5.12 5.91 9.32
CA ALA A 173 4.06 5.43 8.42
C ALA A 173 4.54 5.36 6.97
N SER A 174 3.88 4.53 6.15
CA SER A 174 4.15 4.54 4.71
C SER A 174 3.73 5.88 4.10
N THR A 175 4.43 6.31 3.05
CA THR A 175 4.10 7.53 2.31
C THR A 175 2.66 7.51 1.79
N ALA A 176 2.13 6.33 1.45
CA ALA A 176 0.74 6.17 1.04
C ALA A 176 -0.28 6.53 2.14
N HIS A 177 0.03 6.24 3.42
CA HIS A 177 -0.80 6.69 4.54
C HIS A 177 -0.53 8.15 4.91
N ALA A 178 0.72 8.60 4.74
CA ALA A 178 1.17 9.92 5.14
C ALA A 178 0.63 11.04 4.25
N LEU A 179 0.56 10.80 2.94
CA LEU A 179 0.34 11.83 1.93
C LEU A 179 -0.93 12.68 2.18
N PRO A 180 -2.11 12.12 2.49
CA PRO A 180 -3.30 12.93 2.76
C PRO A 180 -3.12 13.89 3.95
N PHE A 181 -2.41 13.46 4.99
CA PHE A 181 -2.13 14.29 6.17
C PHE A 181 -1.07 15.36 5.90
N LEU A 182 -0.08 15.04 5.07
CA LEU A 182 0.97 15.98 4.65
C LEU A 182 0.39 17.06 3.72
N GLU A 183 -0.43 16.69 2.74
CA GLU A 183 -1.11 17.63 1.84
C GLU A 183 -2.07 18.55 2.61
N ALA A 184 -2.72 18.06 3.65
CA ALA A 184 -3.59 18.85 4.53
C ALA A 184 -2.82 19.67 5.58
N GLY A 185 -1.48 19.54 5.68
CA GLY A 185 -0.65 20.20 6.68
C GLY A 185 -0.92 19.79 8.13
N THR A 186 -1.67 18.70 8.36
CA THR A 186 -2.03 18.21 9.69
C THR A 186 -0.97 17.34 10.33
N LEU A 187 -0.08 16.78 9.51
CA LEU A 187 1.18 16.16 9.92
C LEU A 187 2.33 16.76 9.12
N LEU A 188 3.51 16.78 9.72
CA LEU A 188 4.77 17.20 9.11
C LEU A 188 5.75 16.04 9.10
N ARG A 189 6.66 16.01 8.12
CA ARG A 189 7.78 15.08 8.13
C ARG A 189 8.76 15.48 9.21
N VAL A 190 9.12 14.51 10.03
CA VAL A 190 10.23 14.59 10.97
C VAL A 190 11.43 13.93 10.31
N LEU A 191 12.62 14.54 10.43
CA LEU A 191 13.82 14.09 9.73
C LEU A 191 13.56 13.94 8.20
N PRO A 192 13.26 15.04 7.49
CA PRO A 192 12.78 14.98 6.10
C PRO A 192 13.76 14.32 5.12
N ASP A 193 15.06 14.35 5.42
CA ASP A 193 16.10 13.72 4.60
C ASP A 193 16.23 12.21 4.83
N TRP A 194 15.50 11.69 5.83
CA TRP A 194 15.56 10.28 6.22
C TRP A 194 14.24 9.56 5.88
N HIS A 195 14.38 8.34 5.38
CA HIS A 195 13.23 7.46 5.11
C HIS A 195 13.61 5.99 5.30
N VAL A 196 12.62 5.13 5.38
CA VAL A 196 12.79 3.68 5.29
C VAL A 196 12.35 3.24 3.89
N ASP A 197 13.21 2.49 3.21
CA ASP A 197 12.84 1.78 1.99
C ASP A 197 12.30 0.40 2.37
N ALA A 198 11.00 0.21 2.24
CA ALA A 198 10.31 -1.07 2.47
C ALA A 198 9.98 -1.79 1.15
N GLY A 199 10.68 -1.48 0.05
CA GLY A 199 10.50 -2.09 -1.26
C GLY A 199 9.47 -1.36 -2.12
N ARG A 200 8.50 -2.09 -2.68
CA ARG A 200 7.55 -1.57 -3.67
C ARG A 200 6.10 -1.86 -3.29
N ILE A 201 5.21 -0.98 -3.71
CA ILE A 201 3.78 -1.23 -3.83
C ILE A 201 3.54 -1.73 -5.24
N ALA A 202 2.89 -2.88 -5.37
CA ALA A 202 2.65 -3.52 -6.65
C ALA A 202 1.23 -4.06 -6.76
N ILE A 203 0.74 -4.15 -8.00
CA ILE A 203 -0.37 -5.04 -8.34
C ILE A 203 0.23 -6.38 -8.71
N TYR A 204 -0.23 -7.45 -8.08
CA TYR A 204 0.26 -8.80 -8.28
C TYR A 204 -0.89 -9.77 -8.53
N PHE A 205 -0.64 -10.79 -9.34
CA PHE A 205 -1.63 -11.75 -9.81
C PHE A 205 -0.98 -13.11 -10.10
N PRO A 206 -1.74 -14.22 -10.14
CA PRO A 206 -1.18 -15.54 -10.40
C PRO A 206 -0.45 -15.64 -11.73
N ALA A 207 0.72 -16.29 -11.76
CA ALA A 207 1.46 -16.61 -12.98
C ALA A 207 0.70 -17.69 -13.74
N GLN A 208 -0.18 -17.32 -14.64
CA GLN A 208 -0.93 -18.22 -15.52
C GLN A 208 -0.51 -18.02 -16.96
N ARG A 209 -0.49 -19.12 -17.76
CA ARG A 209 -0.16 -19.06 -19.19
C ARG A 209 -1.07 -18.11 -19.98
N LEU A 210 -2.33 -17.98 -19.54
CA LEU A 210 -3.31 -17.05 -20.11
C LEU A 210 -4.02 -16.33 -18.95
N LEU A 211 -3.72 -15.05 -18.78
CA LEU A 211 -4.41 -14.19 -17.83
C LEU A 211 -5.84 -13.91 -18.31
N ALA A 212 -6.82 -14.07 -17.44
CA ALA A 212 -8.23 -13.79 -17.77
C ALA A 212 -8.40 -12.35 -18.30
N PRO A 213 -9.22 -12.12 -19.34
CA PRO A 213 -9.40 -10.79 -19.94
C PRO A 213 -9.78 -9.70 -18.93
N LYS A 214 -10.65 -10.02 -17.95
CA LYS A 214 -11.06 -9.10 -16.88
C LYS A 214 -9.87 -8.68 -15.99
N THR A 215 -9.00 -9.63 -15.64
CA THR A 215 -7.83 -9.40 -14.80
C THR A 215 -6.79 -8.57 -15.55
N ARG A 216 -6.54 -8.90 -16.83
CA ARG A 216 -5.64 -8.13 -17.69
C ARG A 216 -6.13 -6.68 -17.83
N ALA A 217 -7.42 -6.49 -18.13
CA ALA A 217 -8.01 -5.17 -18.27
C ALA A 217 -7.84 -4.32 -17.01
N PHE A 218 -8.03 -4.92 -15.83
CA PHE A 218 -7.84 -4.23 -14.55
C PHE A 218 -6.39 -3.88 -14.29
N VAL A 219 -5.47 -4.85 -14.47
CA VAL A 219 -4.02 -4.63 -14.26
C VAL A 219 -3.52 -3.51 -15.16
N ASP A 220 -3.83 -3.57 -16.45
CA ASP A 220 -3.36 -2.58 -17.43
C ASP A 220 -3.96 -1.19 -17.11
N TYR A 221 -5.25 -1.12 -16.76
CA TYR A 221 -5.92 0.13 -16.39
C TYR A 221 -5.30 0.76 -15.13
N VAL A 222 -5.10 -0.02 -14.06
CA VAL A 222 -4.50 0.50 -12.83
C VAL A 222 -3.09 1.02 -13.07
N VAL A 223 -2.25 0.27 -13.80
CA VAL A 223 -0.88 0.70 -14.14
C VAL A 223 -0.90 1.99 -14.97
N GLU A 224 -1.79 2.08 -15.97
CA GLU A 224 -1.98 3.29 -16.79
C GLU A 224 -2.34 4.50 -15.91
N GLN A 225 -3.34 4.35 -15.03
CA GLN A 225 -3.82 5.44 -14.18
C GLN A 225 -2.79 5.87 -13.12
N CYS A 226 -2.10 4.91 -12.49
CA CYS A 226 -1.02 5.23 -11.54
C CYS A 226 0.11 6.03 -12.19
N ARG A 227 0.46 5.70 -13.45
CA ARG A 227 1.46 6.46 -14.23
C ARG A 227 0.94 7.85 -14.59
N ALA A 228 -0.29 7.97 -15.06
CA ALA A 228 -0.89 9.24 -15.42
C ALA A 228 -0.96 10.21 -14.22
N GLN A 229 -1.19 9.69 -13.02
CA GLN A 229 -1.22 10.46 -11.77
C GLN A 229 0.18 10.66 -11.15
N ARG A 230 1.25 10.18 -11.79
CA ARG A 230 2.64 10.24 -11.29
C ARG A 230 2.75 9.68 -9.86
N LEU A 231 2.03 8.61 -9.58
CA LEU A 231 1.90 8.10 -8.21
C LEU A 231 3.25 7.66 -7.63
N ALA A 232 4.15 7.11 -8.45
CA ALA A 232 5.48 6.73 -8.01
C ALA A 232 6.29 7.92 -7.47
N GLU A 233 6.15 9.09 -8.10
CA GLU A 233 6.83 10.32 -7.66
C GLU A 233 6.16 10.89 -6.40
N ARG A 234 4.83 10.96 -6.37
CA ARG A 234 4.08 11.48 -5.22
C ARG A 234 4.30 10.68 -3.94
N LEU A 235 4.52 9.38 -4.06
CA LEU A 235 4.77 8.47 -2.93
C LEU A 235 6.27 8.22 -2.68
N SER A 236 7.16 8.86 -3.44
CA SER A 236 8.58 8.84 -3.14
C SER A 236 8.89 9.70 -1.92
N ALA A 237 9.79 9.23 -1.07
CA ALA A 237 10.33 9.98 0.06
C ALA A 237 11.62 10.72 -0.30
N VAL A 238 12.16 10.48 -1.50
CA VAL A 238 13.38 11.08 -2.09
C VAL A 238 13.01 11.98 -3.24
#